data_bdd605ad12d246fd87a8ea67a6d39646
#
_entry.id   bdd605ad12d246fd87a8ea67a6d39646
#
_cell.length_a   1.000
_cell.length_b   1.000
_cell.length_c   1.000
_cell.angle_alpha   90.00
_cell.angle_beta   90.00
_cell.angle_gamma   90.00
#
_symmetry.space_group_name_H-M   'P 1'
#
loop_
_entity.id
_entity.type
_entity.pdbx_description
1 polymer ?
#
loop_
_entity_poly.entity_id
_entity_poly.type
_entity_poly.pdbx_seq_one_letter_code
_entity_poly.pdbx_strand_id
1 'polypeptide(L)'
;MKGEKNVKTLEELVNKLNEASKAYYSGEKEIMSDKEFDELYEKLKKLEQLSGIVLPNSPTQRVGYKVMSDLQKVTHEYPSLSLDKTKDRSIMVEWLDDKIGVLSWKCDGLTIILTYNNGELIRAATRGDGCIGEDVTH
;
A
#
# COMPACT_ATOMS: atom_id res chain seq x y z
N MET A 1 11.19 -22.06 21.08
CA MET A 1 12.45 -21.34 20.73
C MET A 1 12.55 -20.82 19.29
N LYS A 2 12.41 -21.61 18.19
CA LYS A 2 12.44 -21.07 16.83
C LYS A 2 11.21 -20.22 16.49
N GLY A 3 10.03 -20.59 16.90
CA GLY A 3 8.78 -19.85 16.65
C GLY A 3 8.72 -18.48 17.32
N GLU A 4 9.12 -18.38 18.57
CA GLU A 4 9.12 -17.11 19.33
C GLU A 4 10.09 -16.09 18.74
N LYS A 5 11.26 -16.55 18.26
CA LYS A 5 12.24 -15.67 17.60
C LYS A 5 11.72 -15.11 16.29
N ASN A 6 10.94 -15.90 15.53
CA ASN A 6 10.32 -15.45 14.29
C ASN A 6 9.22 -14.41 14.54
N VAL A 7 8.37 -14.62 15.55
CA VAL A 7 7.31 -13.66 15.91
C VAL A 7 7.92 -12.33 16.33
N LYS A 8 8.94 -12.32 17.18
CA LYS A 8 9.63 -11.09 17.60
C LYS A 8 10.23 -10.33 16.40
N THR A 9 10.84 -11.05 15.47
CA THR A 9 11.40 -10.44 14.24
C THR A 9 10.29 -9.86 13.34
N LEU A 10 9.11 -10.52 13.24
CA LEU A 10 7.95 -10.00 12.52
C LEU A 10 7.43 -8.72 13.18
N GLU A 11 7.28 -8.69 14.51
CA GLU A 11 6.85 -7.51 15.25
C GLU A 11 7.78 -6.32 15.05
N GLU A 12 9.10 -6.54 15.12
CA GLU A 12 10.11 -5.50 14.90
C GLU A 12 10.02 -4.91 13.47
N LEU A 13 9.87 -5.77 12.45
CA LEU A 13 9.73 -5.32 11.06
C LEU A 13 8.42 -4.57 10.83
N VAL A 14 7.31 -5.09 11.34
CA VAL A 14 5.99 -4.45 11.22
C VAL A 14 6.00 -3.06 11.87
N ASN A 15 6.54 -2.95 13.09
CA ASN A 15 6.60 -1.66 13.78
C ASN A 15 7.47 -0.66 13.02
N LYS A 16 8.66 -1.08 12.56
CA LYS A 16 9.58 -0.21 11.82
C LYS A 16 8.98 0.30 10.51
N LEU A 17 8.30 -0.57 9.76
CA LEU A 17 7.63 -0.19 8.52
C LEU A 17 6.42 0.71 8.76
N ASN A 18 5.64 0.46 9.81
CA ASN A 18 4.51 1.32 10.18
C ASN A 18 4.97 2.71 10.62
N GLU A 19 6.06 2.81 11.39
CA GLU A 19 6.66 4.11 11.77
C GLU A 19 7.16 4.88 10.55
N ALA A 20 7.84 4.21 9.61
CA ALA A 20 8.30 4.83 8.38
C ALA A 20 7.12 5.33 7.51
N SER A 21 6.09 4.51 7.36
CA SER A 21 4.87 4.91 6.66
C SER A 21 4.20 6.11 7.33
N LYS A 22 4.13 6.11 8.67
CA LYS A 22 3.57 7.23 9.41
C LYS A 22 4.34 8.52 9.13
N ALA A 23 5.67 8.52 9.27
CA ALA A 23 6.51 9.68 9.03
C ALA A 23 6.35 10.22 7.60
N TYR A 24 6.34 9.33 6.60
CA TYR A 24 6.17 9.68 5.20
C TYR A 24 4.82 10.38 4.93
N TYR A 25 3.71 9.79 5.41
CA TYR A 25 2.37 10.36 5.17
C TYR A 25 2.00 11.54 6.06
N SER A 26 2.69 11.74 7.19
CA SER A 26 2.50 12.90 8.07
C SER A 26 3.29 14.14 7.63
N GLY A 27 4.14 14.01 6.59
CA GLY A 27 5.06 15.08 6.19
C GLY A 27 6.18 15.34 7.20
N GLU A 28 6.42 14.39 8.11
CA GLU A 28 7.56 14.41 9.03
C GLU A 28 8.86 14.06 8.27
N LYS A 29 9.99 14.24 8.94
CA LYS A 29 11.27 13.83 8.35
C LYS A 29 11.29 12.34 8.08
N GLU A 30 11.61 11.96 6.85
CA GLU A 30 11.80 10.57 6.46
C GLU A 30 12.80 9.86 7.36
N ILE A 31 12.42 8.71 7.89
CA ILE A 31 13.25 7.91 8.80
C ILE A 31 14.03 6.81 8.08
N MET A 32 13.68 6.53 6.82
CA MET A 32 14.43 5.65 5.94
C MET A 32 14.16 6.02 4.47
N SER A 33 15.04 5.58 3.57
CA SER A 33 14.86 5.75 2.12
C SER A 33 13.80 4.77 1.57
N ASP A 34 13.20 5.12 0.42
CA ASP A 34 12.25 4.24 -0.30
C ASP A 34 12.84 2.87 -0.59
N LYS A 35 14.14 2.83 -0.93
CA LYS A 35 14.85 1.58 -1.19
C LYS A 35 14.92 0.69 0.04
N GLU A 36 15.25 1.27 1.21
CA GLU A 36 15.30 0.53 2.48
C GLU A 36 13.91 0.05 2.90
N PHE A 37 12.90 0.89 2.68
CA PHE A 37 11.51 0.51 2.93
C PHE A 37 11.10 -0.69 2.08
N ASP A 38 11.34 -0.65 0.77
CA ASP A 38 11.02 -1.73 -0.16
C ASP A 38 11.75 -3.04 0.24
N GLU A 39 13.04 -2.97 0.59
CA GLU A 39 13.83 -4.13 1.02
C GLU A 39 13.26 -4.77 2.30
N LEU A 40 12.89 -3.95 3.29
CA LEU A 40 12.29 -4.42 4.54
C LEU A 40 10.88 -4.96 4.33
N TYR A 41 10.10 -4.35 3.46
CA TYR A 41 8.75 -4.79 3.11
C TYR A 41 8.78 -6.18 2.43
N GLU A 42 9.65 -6.38 1.45
CA GLU A 42 9.83 -7.68 0.81
C GLU A 42 10.35 -8.76 1.78
N LYS A 43 11.22 -8.36 2.73
CA LYS A 43 11.66 -9.26 3.81
C LYS A 43 10.52 -9.66 4.72
N LEU A 44 9.66 -8.72 5.11
CA LEU A 44 8.47 -8.99 5.91
C LEU A 44 7.53 -9.96 5.19
N LYS A 45 7.21 -9.69 3.92
CA LYS A 45 6.35 -10.53 3.09
C LYS A 45 6.86 -11.98 2.99
N LYS A 46 8.16 -12.16 2.80
CA LYS A 46 8.79 -13.49 2.79
C LYS A 46 8.70 -14.20 4.14
N LEU A 47 8.91 -13.47 5.24
CA LEU A 47 8.82 -14.05 6.58
C LEU A 47 7.39 -14.45 6.93
N GLU A 48 6.40 -13.67 6.55
CA GLU A 48 4.97 -14.00 6.72
C GLU A 48 4.61 -15.26 5.93
N GLN A 49 5.04 -15.37 4.68
CA GLN A 49 4.84 -16.57 3.86
C GLN A 49 5.49 -17.83 4.48
N LEU A 50 6.74 -17.71 4.94
CA LEU A 50 7.47 -18.84 5.52
C LEU A 50 6.95 -19.27 6.88
N SER A 51 6.49 -18.34 7.70
CA SER A 51 5.99 -18.62 9.05
C SER A 51 4.49 -18.97 9.07
N GLY A 52 3.74 -18.58 8.04
CA GLY A 52 2.28 -18.65 8.02
C GLY A 52 1.60 -17.69 9.01
N ILE A 53 2.37 -16.74 9.60
CA ILE A 53 1.88 -15.79 10.60
C ILE A 53 1.86 -14.40 9.98
N VAL A 54 0.69 -13.78 9.97
CA VAL A 54 0.49 -12.39 9.57
C VAL A 54 -0.08 -11.62 10.76
N LEU A 55 0.60 -10.54 11.16
CA LEU A 55 0.15 -9.73 12.29
C LEU A 55 -1.03 -8.83 11.85
N PRO A 56 -2.01 -8.57 12.74
CA PRO A 56 -3.19 -7.77 12.40
C PRO A 56 -2.87 -6.33 11.94
N ASN A 57 -1.72 -5.79 12.38
CA ASN A 57 -1.22 -4.47 12.03
C ASN A 57 -0.14 -4.51 10.95
N SER A 58 0.04 -5.64 10.25
CA SER A 58 1.06 -5.77 9.21
C SER A 58 0.75 -4.84 8.02
N PRO A 59 1.75 -4.07 7.55
CA PRO A 59 1.60 -3.22 6.37
C PRO A 59 1.38 -4.02 5.09
N THR A 60 1.62 -5.33 5.08
CA THR A 60 1.34 -6.21 3.93
C THR A 60 -0.17 -6.41 3.71
N GLN A 61 -0.99 -6.15 4.74
CA GLN A 61 -2.46 -6.26 4.69
C GLN A 61 -3.15 -4.92 4.42
N ARG A 62 -2.41 -3.82 4.39
CA ARG A 62 -2.95 -2.47 4.22
C ARG A 62 -2.17 -1.70 3.17
N VAL A 63 -2.86 -0.83 2.46
CA VAL A 63 -2.25 0.17 1.56
C VAL A 63 -2.42 1.54 2.22
N GLY A 64 -1.30 2.22 2.46
CA GLY A 64 -1.32 3.56 3.04
C GLY A 64 -1.39 3.60 4.58
N TYR A 65 -1.43 4.82 5.14
CA TYR A 65 -1.49 5.10 6.57
C TYR A 65 -2.89 5.64 6.96
N LYS A 66 -3.23 5.51 8.24
CA LYS A 66 -4.50 6.04 8.75
C LYS A 66 -4.56 7.56 8.53
N VAL A 67 -5.57 7.97 7.82
CA VAL A 67 -5.78 9.38 7.46
C VAL A 67 -5.99 10.22 8.72
N MET A 68 -5.09 11.19 8.95
CA MET A 68 -5.06 12.07 10.13
C MET A 68 -5.28 13.55 9.73
N SER A 69 -6.30 13.85 8.92
CA SER A 69 -6.68 15.21 8.58
C SER A 69 -8.07 15.54 9.08
N ASP A 70 -8.40 16.85 9.10
CA ASP A 70 -9.72 17.38 9.48
C ASP A 70 -10.77 17.23 8.37
N LEU A 71 -10.38 16.73 7.18
CA LEU A 71 -11.30 16.50 6.08
C LEU A 71 -12.25 15.34 6.39
N GLN A 72 -13.45 15.42 5.84
CA GLN A 72 -14.46 14.38 6.00
C GLN A 72 -13.96 13.04 5.47
N LYS A 73 -14.08 11.99 6.28
CA LYS A 73 -13.69 10.63 5.87
C LYS A 73 -14.77 9.99 5.01
N VAL A 74 -14.34 9.32 3.97
CA VAL A 74 -15.20 8.61 3.02
C VAL A 74 -14.77 7.17 2.91
N THR A 75 -15.70 6.25 3.11
CA THR A 75 -15.49 4.83 2.80
C THR A 75 -15.69 4.60 1.31
N HIS A 76 -14.72 3.94 0.68
CA HIS A 76 -14.82 3.57 -0.74
C HIS A 76 -15.81 2.42 -0.92
N GLU A 77 -16.59 2.46 -1.98
CA GLU A 77 -17.50 1.38 -2.35
C GLU A 77 -16.72 0.09 -2.69
N TYR A 78 -15.58 0.26 -3.36
CA TYR A 78 -14.65 -0.82 -3.68
C TYR A 78 -13.25 -0.47 -3.14
N PRO A 79 -12.52 -1.43 -2.56
CA PRO A 79 -11.16 -1.16 -2.09
C PRO A 79 -10.23 -0.69 -3.22
N SER A 80 -9.54 0.41 -3.00
CA SER A 80 -8.54 0.95 -3.93
C SER A 80 -7.17 0.38 -3.59
N LEU A 81 -6.95 -0.87 -3.96
CA LEU A 81 -5.72 -1.60 -3.67
C LEU A 81 -4.61 -1.26 -4.68
N SER A 82 -3.37 -1.57 -4.31
CA SER A 82 -2.24 -1.54 -5.23
C SER A 82 -2.26 -2.76 -6.13
N LEU A 83 -1.87 -2.58 -7.39
CA LEU A 83 -1.64 -3.69 -8.31
C LEU A 83 -0.34 -4.41 -7.95
N ASP A 84 -0.23 -5.67 -8.35
CA ASP A 84 1.00 -6.43 -8.23
C ASP A 84 2.15 -5.75 -8.97
N LYS A 85 3.35 -5.86 -8.41
CA LYS A 85 4.57 -5.30 -9.00
C LYS A 85 5.66 -6.36 -9.07
N THR A 86 6.43 -6.35 -10.13
CA THR A 86 7.60 -7.21 -10.26
C THR A 86 8.76 -6.46 -10.92
N LYS A 87 9.99 -6.84 -10.54
CA LYS A 87 11.23 -6.43 -11.22
C LYS A 87 11.77 -7.57 -12.11
N ASP A 88 11.14 -8.74 -12.05
CA ASP A 88 11.54 -9.92 -12.81
C ASP A 88 10.82 -9.95 -14.17
N ARG A 89 11.64 -9.97 -15.24
CA ARG A 89 11.13 -10.00 -16.61
C ARG A 89 10.43 -11.32 -16.95
N SER A 90 10.83 -12.43 -16.35
CA SER A 90 10.22 -13.74 -16.60
C SER A 90 8.77 -13.77 -16.12
N ILE A 91 8.49 -13.18 -14.93
CA ILE A 91 7.13 -13.03 -14.38
C ILE A 91 6.28 -12.16 -15.29
N MET A 92 6.85 -11.08 -15.84
CA MET A 92 6.11 -10.21 -16.78
C MET A 92 5.77 -10.93 -18.08
N VAL A 93 6.68 -11.73 -18.62
CA VAL A 93 6.44 -12.51 -19.83
C VAL A 93 5.37 -13.56 -19.59
N GLU A 94 5.43 -14.27 -18.47
CA GLU A 94 4.43 -15.26 -18.07
C GLU A 94 3.04 -14.62 -17.86
N TRP A 95 2.99 -13.45 -17.21
CA TRP A 95 1.74 -12.72 -17.00
C TRP A 95 1.13 -12.21 -18.32
N LEU A 96 1.98 -11.75 -19.24
CA LEU A 96 1.53 -11.26 -20.55
C LEU A 96 1.03 -12.40 -21.42
N ASP A 97 1.73 -13.56 -21.40
CA ASP A 97 1.44 -14.75 -22.20
C ASP A 97 1.24 -14.38 -23.68
N ASP A 98 0.08 -14.72 -24.26
CA ASP A 98 -0.32 -14.38 -25.65
C ASP A 98 -1.10 -13.06 -25.78
N LYS A 99 -1.26 -12.31 -24.67
CA LYS A 99 -2.04 -11.07 -24.64
C LYS A 99 -1.25 -9.89 -25.21
N ILE A 100 -1.98 -8.96 -25.81
CA ILE A 100 -1.40 -7.67 -26.23
C ILE A 100 -1.26 -6.79 -25.00
N GLY A 101 -0.02 -6.36 -24.71
CA GLY A 101 0.30 -5.47 -23.62
C GLY A 101 0.58 -4.04 -24.10
N VAL A 102 0.32 -3.07 -23.23
CA VAL A 102 0.71 -1.67 -23.43
C VAL A 102 1.73 -1.30 -22.37
N LEU A 103 2.87 -0.78 -22.81
CA LEU A 103 3.89 -0.23 -21.91
C LEU A 103 3.69 1.28 -21.76
N SER A 104 3.61 1.75 -20.52
CA SER A 104 3.53 3.18 -20.21
C SER A 104 4.41 3.54 -19.02
N TRP A 105 4.73 4.82 -18.89
CA TRP A 105 5.34 5.32 -17.66
C TRP A 105 4.32 5.25 -16.52
N LYS A 106 4.79 4.81 -15.36
CA LYS A 106 4.02 4.92 -14.13
C LYS A 106 4.37 6.25 -13.46
N CYS A 107 3.47 7.20 -13.58
CA CYS A 107 3.62 8.47 -12.87
C CYS A 107 3.50 8.25 -11.36
N ASP A 108 4.31 8.98 -10.61
CA ASP A 108 4.20 9.03 -9.17
C ASP A 108 3.35 10.23 -8.74
N GLY A 109 2.61 10.11 -7.62
CA GLY A 109 1.75 11.16 -7.12
C GLY A 109 0.57 10.65 -6.28
N LEU A 110 -0.39 11.52 -6.05
CA LEU A 110 -1.62 11.19 -5.31
C LEU A 110 -2.59 10.41 -6.19
N THR A 111 -3.29 9.46 -5.57
CA THR A 111 -4.43 8.79 -6.19
C THR A 111 -5.73 9.42 -5.69
N ILE A 112 -6.54 9.89 -6.63
CA ILE A 112 -7.89 10.41 -6.38
C ILE A 112 -8.89 9.46 -7.02
N ILE A 113 -9.92 9.08 -6.27
CA ILE A 113 -11.04 8.24 -6.72
C ILE A 113 -12.19 9.19 -7.05
N LEU A 114 -12.61 9.19 -8.31
CA LEU A 114 -13.71 10.00 -8.80
C LEU A 114 -14.97 9.12 -8.94
N THR A 115 -16.05 9.54 -8.34
CA THR A 115 -17.35 8.86 -8.45
C THR A 115 -18.28 9.70 -9.30
N TYR A 116 -18.79 9.11 -10.39
CA TYR A 116 -19.75 9.74 -11.29
C TYR A 116 -21.10 9.04 -11.20
N ASN A 117 -22.16 9.82 -11.28
CA ASN A 117 -23.54 9.32 -11.46
C ASN A 117 -24.19 10.05 -12.62
N ASN A 118 -24.72 9.32 -13.60
CA ASN A 118 -25.36 9.87 -14.82
C ASN A 118 -24.52 10.93 -15.55
N GLY A 119 -23.17 10.79 -15.52
CA GLY A 119 -22.24 11.71 -16.17
C GLY A 119 -21.85 12.92 -15.30
N GLU A 120 -22.40 13.09 -14.12
CA GLU A 120 -22.07 14.14 -13.16
C GLU A 120 -21.09 13.64 -12.10
N LEU A 121 -20.05 14.43 -11.80
CA LEU A 121 -19.13 14.14 -10.71
C LEU A 121 -19.84 14.37 -9.38
N ILE A 122 -20.04 13.32 -8.60
CA ILE A 122 -20.71 13.41 -7.30
C ILE A 122 -19.74 13.36 -6.12
N ARG A 123 -18.53 12.83 -6.33
CA ARG A 123 -17.51 12.77 -5.28
C ARG A 123 -16.11 12.60 -5.86
N ALA A 124 -15.16 13.30 -5.25
CA ALA A 124 -13.73 13.04 -5.36
C ALA A 124 -13.18 12.71 -3.97
N ALA A 125 -12.43 11.62 -3.83
CA ALA A 125 -11.85 11.21 -2.56
C ALA A 125 -10.40 10.76 -2.75
N THR A 126 -9.54 11.04 -1.77
CA THR A 126 -8.18 10.46 -1.76
C THR A 126 -8.26 8.95 -1.56
N ARG A 127 -7.24 8.21 -2.02
CA ARG A 127 -7.18 6.77 -1.80
C ARG A 127 -7.12 6.40 -0.32
N GLY A 128 -6.43 7.20 0.51
CA GLY A 128 -6.21 6.90 1.91
C GLY A 128 -5.52 5.56 2.13
N ASP A 129 -6.09 4.75 3.02
CA ASP A 129 -5.60 3.39 3.30
C ASP A 129 -6.13 2.32 2.32
N GLY A 130 -6.81 2.75 1.27
CA GLY A 130 -7.44 1.87 0.28
C GLY A 130 -8.91 1.55 0.57
N CYS A 131 -9.36 1.69 1.80
CA CYS A 131 -10.75 1.50 2.21
C CYS A 131 -11.42 2.83 2.61
N ILE A 132 -10.66 3.71 3.27
CA ILE A 132 -11.12 5.00 3.76
C ILE A 132 -10.19 6.09 3.22
N GLY A 133 -10.74 7.05 2.52
CA GLY A 133 -10.08 8.26 2.04
C GLY A 133 -10.64 9.52 2.66
N GLU A 134 -10.31 10.66 2.08
CA GLU A 134 -10.80 11.98 2.45
C GLU A 134 -11.59 12.57 1.30
N ASP A 135 -12.72 13.20 1.62
CA ASP A 135 -13.50 13.94 0.65
C ASP A 135 -12.74 15.21 0.20
N VAL A 136 -12.51 15.33 -1.08
CA VAL A 136 -11.84 16.46 -1.75
C VAL A 136 -12.66 16.94 -2.95
N THR A 137 -13.98 16.80 -2.86
CA THR A 137 -14.91 17.11 -3.97
C THR A 137 -15.00 18.62 -4.28
N HIS A 138 -14.67 19.48 -3.34
CA HIS A 138 -14.74 20.96 -3.42
C HIS A 138 -13.65 21.60 -4.27
#